data_53d26bf10bea204ce79fb83bd4a15536
#
_entry.id   53d26bf10bea204ce79fb83bd4a15536
#
_cell.length_a   1.000
_cell.length_b   1.000
_cell.length_c   1.000
_cell.angle_alpha   90.00
_cell.angle_beta   90.00
_cell.angle_gamma   90.00
#
_symmetry.space_group_name_H-M   'P 1'
#
loop_
_entity.id
_entity.type
_entity.pdbx_description
1 polymer ?
#
loop_
_entity_poly.entity_id
_entity_poly.type
_entity_poly.pdbx_seq_one_letter_code
_entity_poly.pdbx_strand_id
1 'polypeptide(L)' 'MASDSSPGGPRFLTASEAAERMRVSKMTVYRLIRSGKIPAVQIGKAYRVRETDLEQYLNSSYVKSAG' A
#
# COMPACT_ATOMS: atom_id res chain seq x y z
N MET A 1 10.07 12.26 -10.16
CA MET A 1 9.95 12.65 -9.80
C MET A 1 9.58 12.96 -9.00
N ALA A 2 9.73 12.93 -9.11
CA ALA A 2 9.51 13.48 -8.22
C ALA A 2 8.33 13.90 -7.78
N SER A 3 7.54 13.85 -8.48
CA SER A 3 6.30 14.22 -8.16
C SER A 3 5.89 13.76 -6.86
N ASP A 4 6.25 12.67 -6.55
CA ASP A 4 5.77 12.12 -5.40
C ASP A 4 6.52 12.55 -4.24
N SER A 5 7.43 13.37 -4.39
CA SER A 5 8.21 13.72 -3.31
C SER A 5 7.70 14.89 -2.58
N SER A 6 6.46 15.07 -2.43
CA SER A 6 5.93 16.13 -1.69
C SER A 6 6.54 16.15 -0.33
N PRO A 7 7.29 17.13 0.03
CA PRO A 7 7.93 17.16 1.31
C PRO A 7 6.93 17.34 2.40
N GLY A 8 7.07 16.59 3.40
CA GLY A 8 6.22 16.74 4.54
C GLY A 8 4.86 16.14 4.40
N GLY A 9 4.53 15.62 3.27
CA GLY A 9 3.24 15.01 3.11
C GLY A 9 3.34 13.52 3.03
N PRO A 10 2.29 12.82 3.33
CA PRO A 10 2.29 11.39 3.18
C PRO A 10 2.32 11.04 1.71
N ARG A 11 3.02 10.02 1.38
CA ARG A 11 3.04 9.53 0.03
C ARG A 11 1.93 8.53 -0.15
N PHE A 12 1.25 8.64 -1.27
CA PHE A 12 0.20 7.69 -1.60
C PHE A 12 0.67 6.86 -2.79
N LEU A 13 0.36 5.59 -2.73
CA LEU A 13 0.69 4.66 -3.80
C LEU A 13 -0.58 4.21 -4.48
N THR A 14 -0.50 4.00 -5.77
CA THR A 14 -1.62 3.38 -6.48
C THR A 14 -1.64 1.91 -6.13
N ALA A 15 -2.74 1.25 -6.44
CA ALA A 15 -2.82 -0.19 -6.23
C ALA A 15 -1.72 -0.91 -7.00
N SER A 16 -1.40 -0.43 -8.20
CA SER A 16 -0.32 -1.01 -8.98
C SER A 16 1.01 -0.87 -8.30
N GLU A 17 1.27 0.31 -7.78
CA GLU A 17 2.54 0.57 -7.11
C GLU A 17 2.66 -0.27 -5.84
N ALA A 18 1.56 -0.38 -5.11
CA ALA A 18 1.56 -1.20 -3.91
C ALA A 18 1.81 -2.66 -4.26
N ALA A 19 1.20 -3.12 -5.34
CA ALA A 19 1.38 -4.49 -5.78
C ALA A 19 2.84 -4.77 -6.13
N GLU A 20 3.48 -3.83 -6.78
CA GLU A 20 4.88 -3.99 -7.14
C GLU A 20 5.76 -4.06 -5.91
N ARG A 21 5.49 -3.21 -4.95
CA ARG A 21 6.26 -3.23 -3.72
C ARG A 21 6.10 -4.53 -2.96
N MET A 22 4.90 -5.05 -2.98
CA MET A 22 4.59 -6.27 -2.24
C MET A 22 4.93 -7.51 -3.05
N ARG A 23 5.19 -7.35 -4.33
CA ARG A 23 5.45 -8.44 -5.24
C ARG A 23 4.26 -9.38 -5.35
N VAL A 24 3.09 -8.80 -5.45
CA VAL A 24 1.87 -9.56 -5.62
C VAL A 24 1.08 -8.93 -6.76
N SER A 25 -0.02 -9.54 -7.13
CA SER A 25 -0.85 -8.99 -8.19
C SER A 25 -1.71 -7.87 -7.64
N LYS A 26 -2.19 -7.03 -8.53
CA LYS A 26 -3.12 -5.98 -8.15
C LYS A 26 -4.36 -6.55 -7.47
N MET A 27 -4.80 -7.67 -7.96
CA MET A 27 -5.97 -8.30 -7.38
C MET A 27 -5.77 -8.61 -5.91
N THR A 28 -4.58 -9.07 -5.56
CA THR A 28 -4.27 -9.35 -4.17
C THR A 28 -4.34 -8.08 -3.33
N VAL A 29 -3.84 -6.98 -3.88
CA VAL A 29 -3.90 -5.71 -3.16
C VAL A 29 -5.35 -5.31 -2.93
N TYR A 30 -6.19 -5.43 -3.95
CA TYR A 30 -7.60 -5.09 -3.78
C TYR A 30 -8.26 -5.95 -2.71
N ARG A 31 -7.92 -7.22 -2.66
CA ARG A 31 -8.45 -8.09 -1.64
C ARG A 31 -8.04 -7.66 -0.25
N LEU A 32 -6.78 -7.28 -0.10
CA LEU A 32 -6.29 -6.84 1.20
C LEU A 32 -6.97 -5.55 1.63
N ILE A 33 -7.20 -4.66 0.69
CA ILE A 33 -7.89 -3.42 0.99
C ILE A 33 -9.33 -3.70 1.40
N ARG A 34 -10.00 -4.54 0.66
CA ARG A 34 -11.40 -4.85 0.95
C ARG A 34 -11.58 -5.58 2.26
N SER A 35 -10.63 -6.39 2.62
CA SER A 35 -10.71 -7.14 3.87
C SER A 35 -10.28 -6.30 5.06
N GLY A 36 -9.82 -5.09 4.84
CA GLY A 36 -9.42 -4.22 5.92
C GLY A 36 -8.03 -4.45 6.45
N LYS A 37 -7.26 -5.28 5.77
CA LYS A 37 -5.90 -5.55 6.23
C LYS A 37 -4.95 -4.41 5.90
N ILE A 38 -5.23 -3.66 4.86
CA ILE A 38 -4.45 -2.50 4.49
C ILE A 38 -5.40 -1.33 4.37
N PRO A 39 -5.21 -0.27 5.14
CA PRO A 39 -6.04 0.92 5.01
C PRO A 39 -5.80 1.58 3.67
N ALA A 40 -6.83 2.10 3.07
CA ALA A 40 -6.72 2.78 1.80
C ALA A 40 -7.77 3.85 1.67
N VAL A 41 -7.47 4.82 0.85
CA VAL A 41 -8.40 5.89 0.55
C VAL A 41 -8.93 5.67 -0.85
N GLN A 42 -10.20 5.79 -1.03
CA GLN A 42 -10.79 5.66 -2.35
C GLN A 42 -11.03 7.05 -2.92
N ILE A 43 -10.44 7.31 -4.06
CA ILE A 43 -10.61 8.58 -4.74
C ILE A 43 -11.21 8.26 -6.08
N GLY A 44 -12.47 8.57 -6.27
CA GLY A 44 -13.18 8.18 -7.47
C GLY A 44 -13.23 6.67 -7.55
N LYS A 45 -12.70 6.13 -8.62
CA LYS A 45 -12.68 4.69 -8.81
C LYS A 45 -11.36 4.07 -8.43
N ALA A 46 -10.43 4.87 -7.95
CA ALA A 46 -9.10 4.37 -7.67
C ALA A 46 -8.87 4.31 -6.18
N TYR A 47 -8.05 3.36 -5.78
CA TYR A 47 -7.62 3.27 -4.39
C TYR A 47 -6.22 3.84 -4.26
N ARG A 48 -5.97 4.49 -3.14
CA ARG A 48 -4.64 4.99 -2.82
C ARG A 48 -4.26 4.45 -1.46
N VAL A 49 -3.06 3.94 -1.36
CA VAL A 49 -2.56 3.37 -0.11
C VAL A 49 -1.43 4.25 0.39
N ARG A 50 -1.45 4.60 1.66
CA ARG A 50 -0.34 5.36 2.21
C ARG A 50 0.89 4.49 2.28
N GLU A 51 2.01 5.07 1.92
CA GLU A 51 3.26 4.34 1.94
C GLU A 51 3.55 3.79 3.34
N THR A 52 3.30 4.60 4.35
CA THR A 52 3.54 4.17 5.72
C THR A 52 2.65 3.00 6.11
N ASP A 53 1.41 3.01 5.67
CA ASP A 53 0.51 1.90 5.98
C ASP A 53 0.97 0.62 5.32
N LEU A 54 1.45 0.74 4.10
CA LEU A 54 1.95 -0.42 3.39
C LEU A 54 3.19 -0.97 4.08
N GLU A 55 4.08 -0.09 4.49
CA GLU A 55 5.28 -0.50 5.18
C GLU A 55 4.97 -1.19 6.48
N GLN A 56 4.00 -0.68 7.21
CA GLN A 56 3.59 -1.31 8.44
C GLN A 56 3.08 -2.72 8.19
N TYR A 57 2.29 -2.88 7.15
CA TYR A 57 1.78 -4.20 6.83
C TYR A 57 2.91 -5.16 6.48
N LEU A 58 3.84 -4.69 5.68
CA LEU A 58 4.96 -5.51 5.27
C LEU A 58 5.86 -5.87 6.43
N ASN A 59 6.11 -4.92 7.30
CA ASN A 59 6.92 -5.17 8.47
C ASN A 59 6.28 -6.19 9.40
N SER A 60 5.00 -6.10 9.59
CA SER A 60 4.29 -7.06 10.39
C SER A 60 4.37 -8.45 9.79
N SER A 61 4.24 -8.53 8.49
CA SER A 61 4.33 -9.81 7.81
C SER A 61 5.71 -10.40 7.93
N TYR A 62 6.72 -9.58 7.78
CA TYR A 62 8.08 -10.04 7.90
C TYR A 62 8.38 -10.53 9.30
N VAL A 63 7.92 -9.82 10.27
CA VAL A 63 8.14 -10.22 11.64
C VAL A 63 7.50 -11.58 11.89
N LYS A 64 6.31 -11.76 11.40
CA LYS A 64 5.65 -13.03 11.54
C LYS A 64 6.37 -14.11 10.81
N SER A 65 6.86 -13.83 9.65
CA SER A 65 7.54 -14.82 8.88
C SER A 65 8.82 -15.20 9.51
N ALA A 66 9.47 -14.28 10.11
CA ALA A 66 10.74 -14.54 10.70
C ALA A 66 10.58 -15.35 11.97
N GLY A 67 9.50 -15.19 12.57
CA GLY A 67 9.27 -15.89 13.82
C GLY A 67 8.93 -17.32 13.62
#